data_19fd6a96d50c0990c238c8ed92c42bf9
#
_entry.id   19fd6a96d50c0990c238c8ed92c42bf9
#
_cell.length_a   1.000
_cell.length_b   1.000
_cell.length_c   1.000
_cell.angle_alpha   90.00
_cell.angle_beta   90.00
_cell.angle_gamma   90.00
#
_symmetry.space_group_name_H-M   'P 1'
#
loop_
_entity.id
_entity.type
_entity.pdbx_description
1 polymer ?
#
loop_
_entity_poly.entity_id
_entity_poly.type
_entity_poly.pdbx_seq_one_letter_code
_entity_poly.pdbx_strand_id
1 'polypeptide(L)'
;HHFVTYMSLTCQNCPTVVQALNAMAVLNPNIHHTAVDGGTHTDEVEAKGIASVPAIYLDGEDWGSGRMDMAEILERLDADAAQGAKEDLSQRDPYDVLVVGAGPAGAAAAVYAARKGIRTAMVGSRIGGQVLDTEAIDNLISVPHTTGPRLADALRSHVNDYNIDVIERQTASAIETTGGMTTVHLTDGDLRARSVI
;
A
#
# COMPACT_ATOMS: atom_id res chain seq x y z
N HIS A 1 -13.99 8.67 3.43
CA HIS A 1 -14.67 7.45 2.96
C HIS A 1 -15.84 7.11 3.87
N HIS A 2 -16.99 6.84 3.29
CA HIS A 2 -18.17 6.40 4.01
C HIS A 2 -18.53 4.97 3.57
N PHE A 3 -18.30 4.03 4.48
CA PHE A 3 -18.71 2.64 4.29
C PHE A 3 -20.13 2.41 4.80
N VAL A 4 -20.92 1.70 4.02
CA VAL A 4 -22.22 1.17 4.43
C VAL A 4 -22.21 -0.34 4.26
N THR A 5 -22.45 -1.08 5.35
CA THR A 5 -22.52 -2.54 5.30
C THR A 5 -23.94 -3.01 5.55
N TYR A 6 -24.55 -3.61 4.54
CA TYR A 6 -25.81 -4.33 4.71
C TYR A 6 -25.52 -5.72 5.31
N MET A 7 -26.13 -6.02 6.42
CA MET A 7 -25.87 -7.25 7.18
C MET A 7 -27.18 -7.89 7.63
N SER A 8 -27.09 -9.10 8.17
CA SER A 8 -28.18 -9.77 8.87
C SER A 8 -27.69 -10.23 10.24
N LEU A 9 -28.56 -10.15 11.24
CA LEU A 9 -28.24 -10.61 12.61
C LEU A 9 -27.95 -12.12 12.68
N THR A 10 -28.39 -12.89 11.67
CA THR A 10 -28.16 -14.34 11.60
C THR A 10 -26.95 -14.71 10.72
N CYS A 11 -26.30 -13.73 10.10
CA CYS A 11 -25.17 -13.94 9.20
C CYS A 11 -23.88 -14.18 10.00
N GLN A 12 -23.22 -15.32 9.79
CA GLN A 12 -21.97 -15.67 10.47
C GLN A 12 -20.75 -14.90 9.98
N ASN A 13 -20.76 -14.40 8.75
CA ASN A 13 -19.66 -13.66 8.15
C ASN A 13 -19.74 -12.14 8.40
N CYS A 14 -20.92 -11.62 8.66
CA CYS A 14 -21.15 -10.20 8.84
C CYS A 14 -20.38 -9.58 10.02
N PRO A 15 -20.23 -10.24 11.18
CA PRO A 15 -19.49 -9.66 12.31
C PRO A 15 -18.03 -9.33 11.96
N THR A 16 -17.35 -10.13 11.14
CA THR A 16 -15.95 -9.90 10.76
C THR A 16 -15.81 -8.57 10.03
N VAL A 17 -16.65 -8.31 9.04
CA VAL A 17 -16.63 -7.07 8.23
C VAL A 17 -17.02 -5.86 9.08
N VAL A 18 -18.12 -5.97 9.84
CA VAL A 18 -18.62 -4.87 10.67
C VAL A 18 -17.61 -4.46 11.74
N GLN A 19 -16.96 -5.43 12.39
CA GLN A 19 -15.90 -5.14 13.38
C GLN A 19 -14.68 -4.51 12.76
N ALA A 20 -14.23 -4.99 11.59
CA ALA A 20 -13.10 -4.41 10.88
C ALA A 20 -13.35 -2.94 10.51
N LEU A 21 -14.49 -2.63 9.89
CA LEU A 21 -14.83 -1.27 9.48
C LEU A 21 -15.09 -0.34 10.66
N ASN A 22 -15.70 -0.85 11.75
CA ASN A 22 -15.85 -0.09 12.99
C ASN A 22 -14.49 0.27 13.61
N ALA A 23 -13.56 -0.69 13.67
CA ALA A 23 -12.20 -0.43 14.17
C ALA A 23 -11.47 0.61 13.31
N MET A 24 -11.59 0.51 11.99
CA MET A 24 -11.01 1.50 11.06
C MET A 24 -11.60 2.91 11.28
N ALA A 25 -12.92 3.02 11.46
CA ALA A 25 -13.60 4.29 11.73
C ALA A 25 -13.18 4.90 13.08
N VAL A 26 -12.90 4.08 14.09
CA VAL A 26 -12.38 4.56 15.39
C VAL A 26 -10.95 5.09 15.26
N LEU A 27 -10.11 4.45 14.44
CA LEU A 27 -8.70 4.79 14.29
C LEU A 27 -8.44 5.93 13.29
N ASN A 28 -9.35 6.17 12.34
CA ASN A 28 -9.19 7.18 11.30
C ASN A 28 -10.44 8.05 11.17
N PRO A 29 -10.39 9.36 11.53
CA PRO A 29 -11.53 10.26 11.46
C PRO A 29 -12.07 10.53 10.06
N ASN A 30 -11.32 10.15 9.01
CA ASN A 30 -11.77 10.25 7.62
C ASN A 30 -12.55 9.02 7.14
N ILE A 31 -12.71 8.01 8.01
CA ILE A 31 -13.49 6.80 7.72
C ILE A 31 -14.75 6.83 8.58
N HIS A 32 -15.89 6.72 7.93
CA HIS A 32 -17.19 6.57 8.58
C HIS A 32 -17.77 5.20 8.21
N HIS A 33 -18.42 4.54 9.16
CA HIS A 33 -19.07 3.27 8.91
C HIS A 33 -20.49 3.26 9.46
N THR A 34 -21.42 2.77 8.62
CA THR A 34 -22.81 2.53 8.97
C THR A 34 -23.15 1.07 8.71
N ALA A 35 -23.61 0.35 9.71
CA ALA A 35 -24.13 -1.00 9.55
C ALA A 35 -25.66 -0.95 9.47
N VAL A 36 -26.24 -1.55 8.44
CA VAL A 36 -27.67 -1.58 8.17
C VAL A 36 -28.16 -3.02 8.27
N ASP A 37 -29.15 -3.28 9.13
CA ASP A 37 -29.82 -4.57 9.16
C ASP A 37 -30.80 -4.69 7.98
N GLY A 38 -30.45 -5.53 7.01
CA GLY A 38 -31.27 -5.76 5.84
C GLY A 38 -32.64 -6.36 6.12
N GLY A 39 -32.80 -7.00 7.28
CA GLY A 39 -34.12 -7.52 7.72
C GLY A 39 -35.10 -6.42 8.13
N THR A 40 -34.61 -5.28 8.57
CA THR A 40 -35.43 -4.11 8.95
C THR A 40 -35.51 -3.04 7.87
N HIS A 41 -34.63 -3.11 6.84
CA HIS A 41 -34.52 -2.14 5.74
C HIS A 41 -34.72 -2.85 4.39
N THR A 42 -35.77 -3.65 4.28
CA THR A 42 -36.04 -4.49 3.07
C THR A 42 -36.21 -3.70 1.80
N ASP A 43 -36.87 -2.53 1.87
CA ASP A 43 -37.11 -1.67 0.72
C ASP A 43 -35.79 -1.16 0.10
N GLU A 44 -34.82 -0.85 0.96
CA GLU A 44 -33.50 -0.37 0.55
C GLU A 44 -32.67 -1.51 -0.04
N VAL A 45 -32.72 -2.69 0.57
CA VAL A 45 -32.07 -3.91 0.08
C VAL A 45 -32.58 -4.30 -1.30
N GLU A 46 -33.91 -4.26 -1.50
CA GLU A 46 -34.55 -4.56 -2.80
C GLU A 46 -34.18 -3.50 -3.84
N ALA A 47 -34.24 -2.22 -3.51
CA ALA A 47 -33.90 -1.11 -4.41
C ALA A 47 -32.43 -1.19 -4.91
N LYS A 48 -31.53 -1.68 -4.06
CA LYS A 48 -30.11 -1.87 -4.39
C LYS A 48 -29.80 -3.23 -5.02
N GLY A 49 -30.77 -4.15 -5.07
CA GLY A 49 -30.58 -5.49 -5.64
C GLY A 49 -29.62 -6.36 -4.82
N ILE A 50 -29.53 -6.17 -3.51
CA ILE A 50 -28.62 -6.91 -2.64
C ILE A 50 -29.10 -8.35 -2.49
N ALA A 51 -28.36 -9.28 -3.10
CA ALA A 51 -28.69 -10.71 -3.11
C ALA A 51 -28.06 -11.50 -1.96
N SER A 52 -27.00 -10.98 -1.35
CA SER A 52 -26.27 -11.66 -0.27
C SER A 52 -25.66 -10.69 0.71
N VAL A 53 -25.46 -11.12 1.97
CA VAL A 53 -24.83 -10.32 3.01
C VAL A 53 -23.59 -11.03 3.60
N PRO A 54 -22.57 -10.29 4.04
CA PRO A 54 -22.48 -8.83 4.04
C PRO A 54 -22.30 -8.26 2.62
N ALA A 55 -23.00 -7.15 2.32
CA ALA A 55 -22.77 -6.33 1.14
C ALA A 55 -22.21 -4.98 1.58
N ILE A 56 -21.12 -4.55 0.97
CA ILE A 56 -20.34 -3.38 1.38
C ILE A 56 -20.40 -2.34 0.26
N TYR A 57 -20.81 -1.15 0.62
CA TYR A 57 -20.82 0.03 -0.24
C TYR A 57 -19.78 1.03 0.25
N LEU A 58 -19.05 1.64 -0.65
CA LEU A 58 -18.09 2.70 -0.39
C LEU A 58 -18.52 3.97 -1.13
N ASP A 59 -18.72 5.06 -0.37
CA ASP A 59 -19.13 6.36 -0.91
C ASP A 59 -20.40 6.28 -1.80
N GLY A 60 -21.27 5.30 -1.54
CA GLY A 60 -22.54 5.07 -2.23
C GLY A 60 -22.51 4.03 -3.34
N GLU A 61 -21.33 3.61 -3.80
CA GLU A 61 -21.15 2.62 -4.85
C GLU A 61 -20.96 1.20 -4.27
N ASP A 62 -21.42 0.18 -4.99
CA ASP A 62 -21.18 -1.22 -4.62
C ASP A 62 -19.66 -1.50 -4.65
N TRP A 63 -19.13 -1.80 -3.49
CA TRP A 63 -17.70 -2.01 -3.33
C TRP A 63 -17.33 -3.48 -3.14
N GLY A 64 -18.25 -4.31 -2.66
CA GLY A 64 -18.01 -5.73 -2.54
C GLY A 64 -18.96 -6.47 -1.61
N SER A 65 -18.83 -7.79 -1.60
CA SER A 65 -19.67 -8.66 -0.78
C SER A 65 -18.90 -9.85 -0.23
N GLY A 66 -19.46 -10.50 0.79
CA GLY A 66 -18.84 -11.64 1.44
C GLY A 66 -17.92 -11.26 2.60
N ARG A 67 -17.35 -12.28 3.23
CA ARG A 67 -16.45 -12.09 4.36
C ARG A 67 -15.16 -11.41 3.88
N MET A 68 -14.82 -10.33 4.55
CA MET A 68 -13.51 -9.67 4.43
C MET A 68 -13.00 -9.31 5.83
N ASP A 69 -11.73 -9.57 6.10
CA ASP A 69 -11.09 -9.08 7.30
C ASP A 69 -10.46 -7.69 7.09
N MET A 70 -9.88 -7.12 8.13
CA MET A 70 -9.30 -5.77 8.05
C MET A 70 -8.15 -5.68 7.04
N ALA A 71 -7.33 -6.73 6.93
CA ALA A 71 -6.20 -6.74 6.02
C ALA A 71 -6.68 -6.75 4.56
N GLU A 72 -7.66 -7.58 4.25
CA GLU A 72 -8.30 -7.67 2.93
C GLU A 72 -8.99 -6.35 2.54
N ILE A 73 -9.66 -5.69 3.49
CA ILE A 73 -10.30 -4.37 3.27
C ILE A 73 -9.23 -3.31 2.95
N LEU A 74 -8.15 -3.27 3.73
CA LEU A 74 -7.06 -2.32 3.52
C LEU A 74 -6.35 -2.54 2.18
N GLU A 75 -6.06 -3.80 1.84
CA GLU A 75 -5.44 -4.16 0.56
C GLU A 75 -6.30 -3.71 -0.63
N ARG A 76 -7.62 -3.91 -0.53
CA ARG A 76 -8.55 -3.51 -1.58
C ARG A 76 -8.67 -1.98 -1.70
N LEU A 77 -8.76 -1.25 -0.58
CA LEU A 77 -8.73 0.22 -0.58
C LEU A 77 -7.45 0.77 -1.19
N ASP A 78 -6.33 0.14 -0.88
CA ASP A 78 -5.03 0.49 -1.43
C ASP A 78 -4.96 0.22 -2.94
N ALA A 79 -5.57 -0.85 -3.43
CA ALA A 79 -5.66 -1.15 -4.86
C ALA A 79 -6.54 -0.13 -5.60
N ASP A 80 -7.69 0.25 -5.02
CA ASP A 80 -8.59 1.26 -5.59
C ASP A 80 -7.93 2.65 -5.61
N ALA A 81 -7.22 3.02 -4.55
CA ALA A 81 -6.45 4.26 -4.49
C ALA A 81 -5.31 4.30 -5.53
N ALA A 82 -4.64 3.17 -5.75
CA ALA A 82 -3.60 3.04 -6.76
C ALA A 82 -4.15 3.14 -8.19
N GLN A 83 -5.38 2.67 -8.44
CA GLN A 83 -6.04 2.83 -9.74
C GLN A 83 -6.51 4.28 -10.01
N GLY A 84 -6.91 5.00 -8.95
CA GLY A 84 -7.35 6.40 -9.05
C GLY A 84 -6.22 7.41 -9.18
N ALA A 85 -5.02 7.08 -8.76
CA ALA A 85 -3.84 7.95 -8.70
C ALA A 85 -2.69 7.42 -9.55
N LYS A 86 -2.93 6.90 -10.75
CA LYS A 86 -1.86 6.54 -11.68
C LYS A 86 -1.13 7.79 -12.16
N GLU A 87 -0.14 8.21 -11.39
CA GLU A 87 0.86 9.13 -11.89
C GLU A 87 1.68 8.39 -12.97
N ASP A 88 1.67 8.93 -14.19
CA ASP A 88 2.55 8.41 -15.25
C ASP A 88 4.01 8.70 -14.87
N LEU A 89 4.67 7.69 -14.34
CA LEU A 89 6.06 7.77 -13.91
C LEU A 89 7.00 8.21 -15.03
N SER A 90 6.61 7.99 -16.28
CA SER A 90 7.40 8.35 -17.47
C SER A 90 7.54 9.86 -17.68
N GLN A 91 6.70 10.66 -17.04
CA GLN A 91 6.77 12.13 -17.08
C GLN A 91 7.81 12.72 -16.12
N ARG A 92 8.36 11.91 -15.21
CA ARG A 92 9.38 12.38 -14.27
C ARG A 92 10.72 12.63 -14.96
N ASP A 93 11.39 13.69 -14.55
CA ASP A 93 12.77 13.96 -14.99
C ASP A 93 13.70 12.82 -14.56
N PRO A 94 14.73 12.52 -15.38
CA PRO A 94 15.68 11.46 -15.05
C PRO A 94 16.39 11.68 -13.70
N TYR A 95 16.58 10.61 -12.96
CA TYR A 95 17.37 10.60 -11.73
C TYR A 95 18.86 10.43 -12.02
N ASP A 96 19.70 10.87 -11.08
CA ASP A 96 21.13 10.52 -11.16
C ASP A 96 21.35 9.07 -10.70
N VAL A 97 20.62 8.67 -9.63
CA VAL A 97 20.62 7.30 -9.12
C VAL A 97 19.18 6.82 -8.90
N LEU A 98 18.85 5.68 -9.46
CA LEU A 98 17.61 4.93 -9.19
C LEU A 98 17.96 3.62 -8.49
N VAL A 99 17.42 3.45 -7.29
CA VAL A 99 17.60 2.22 -6.51
C VAL A 99 16.38 1.32 -6.73
N VAL A 100 16.58 0.13 -7.26
CA VAL A 100 15.53 -0.86 -7.50
C VAL A 100 15.55 -1.90 -6.39
N GLY A 101 14.63 -1.72 -5.46
CA GLY A 101 14.49 -2.54 -4.27
C GLY A 101 14.45 -1.67 -3.00
N ALA A 102 13.37 -1.77 -2.22
CA ALA A 102 13.14 -0.95 -1.04
C ALA A 102 13.40 -1.74 0.28
N GLY A 103 14.23 -2.78 0.23
CA GLY A 103 14.73 -3.49 1.40
C GLY A 103 15.90 -2.76 2.08
N PRO A 104 16.53 -3.36 3.12
CA PRO A 104 17.63 -2.74 3.87
C PRO A 104 18.79 -2.29 3.00
N ALA A 105 19.17 -3.09 2.00
CA ALA A 105 20.27 -2.76 1.08
C ALA A 105 19.92 -1.55 0.19
N GLY A 106 18.70 -1.53 -0.37
CA GLY A 106 18.24 -0.40 -1.19
C GLY A 106 18.10 0.88 -0.38
N ALA A 107 17.52 0.81 0.82
CA ALA A 107 17.42 1.95 1.72
C ALA A 107 18.81 2.52 2.06
N ALA A 108 19.80 1.64 2.36
CA ALA A 108 21.17 2.06 2.59
C ALA A 108 21.77 2.76 1.36
N ALA A 109 21.63 2.17 0.17
CA ALA A 109 22.15 2.74 -1.07
C ALA A 109 21.54 4.13 -1.34
N ALA A 110 20.21 4.25 -1.20
CA ALA A 110 19.48 5.50 -1.42
C ALA A 110 19.92 6.60 -0.43
N VAL A 111 20.00 6.29 0.88
CA VAL A 111 20.46 7.23 1.90
C VAL A 111 21.89 7.71 1.62
N TYR A 112 22.82 6.78 1.26
CA TYR A 112 24.19 7.17 0.98
C TYR A 112 24.32 8.03 -0.29
N ALA A 113 23.52 7.79 -1.31
CA ALA A 113 23.48 8.63 -2.51
C ALA A 113 22.92 10.02 -2.18
N ALA A 114 21.77 10.09 -1.51
CA ALA A 114 21.12 11.36 -1.17
C ALA A 114 21.97 12.23 -0.23
N ARG A 115 22.72 11.65 0.72
CA ARG A 115 23.67 12.35 1.58
C ARG A 115 24.78 13.06 0.82
N LYS A 116 25.06 12.65 -0.40
CA LYS A 116 26.03 13.30 -1.29
C LYS A 116 25.41 14.38 -2.19
N GLY A 117 24.12 14.67 -1.97
CA GLY A 117 23.37 15.62 -2.81
C GLY A 117 23.00 15.07 -4.19
N ILE A 118 23.05 13.76 -4.38
CA ILE A 118 22.70 13.10 -5.64
C ILE A 118 21.19 12.98 -5.72
N ARG A 119 20.57 13.40 -6.83
CA ARG A 119 19.13 13.23 -7.05
C ARG A 119 18.79 11.75 -7.17
N THR A 120 18.13 11.24 -6.13
CA THR A 120 17.93 9.82 -5.91
C THR A 120 16.46 9.46 -5.82
N ALA A 121 16.07 8.38 -6.48
CA ALA A 121 14.81 7.70 -6.24
C ALA A 121 15.05 6.26 -5.74
N MET A 122 14.11 5.76 -4.97
CA MET A 122 14.06 4.37 -4.55
C MET A 122 12.69 3.78 -4.90
N VAL A 123 12.68 2.65 -5.60
CA VAL A 123 11.46 2.00 -6.08
C VAL A 123 11.38 0.57 -5.58
N GLY A 124 10.17 0.13 -5.21
CA GLY A 124 9.92 -1.24 -4.79
C GLY A 124 8.46 -1.49 -4.43
N SER A 125 8.12 -2.74 -4.14
CA SER A 125 6.75 -3.10 -3.76
C SER A 125 6.33 -2.50 -2.41
N ARG A 126 7.25 -2.51 -1.44
CA ARG A 126 7.06 -1.95 -0.09
C ARG A 126 8.41 -1.65 0.57
N ILE A 127 8.49 -0.59 1.39
CA ILE A 127 9.70 -0.32 2.18
C ILE A 127 9.88 -1.42 3.24
N GLY A 128 11.12 -1.88 3.39
CA GLY A 128 11.49 -3.03 4.21
C GLY A 128 11.59 -4.31 3.39
N GLY A 129 10.83 -4.45 2.28
CA GLY A 129 10.86 -5.63 1.43
C GLY A 129 10.54 -6.91 2.24
N GLN A 130 11.28 -7.98 2.00
CA GLN A 130 11.08 -9.28 2.67
C GLN A 130 11.35 -9.26 4.19
N VAL A 131 12.06 -8.25 4.69
CA VAL A 131 12.30 -8.11 6.14
C VAL A 131 10.99 -7.98 6.91
N LEU A 132 9.96 -7.36 6.32
CA LEU A 132 8.64 -7.21 6.94
C LEU A 132 8.03 -8.54 7.39
N ASP A 133 8.36 -9.64 6.70
CA ASP A 133 7.80 -10.97 6.99
C ASP A 133 8.63 -11.75 8.02
N THR A 134 9.66 -11.12 8.60
CA THR A 134 10.56 -11.74 9.58
C THR A 134 10.10 -11.45 11.01
N GLU A 135 9.79 -12.49 11.78
CA GLU A 135 9.33 -12.34 13.16
C GLU A 135 10.43 -11.87 14.11
N ALA A 136 11.66 -12.39 13.96
CA ALA A 136 12.79 -12.06 14.82
C ALA A 136 14.07 -11.88 13.99
N ILE A 137 14.82 -10.82 14.28
CA ILE A 137 16.10 -10.49 13.67
C ILE A 137 17.12 -10.30 14.79
N ASP A 138 18.08 -11.24 14.89
CA ASP A 138 19.10 -11.30 15.94
C ASP A 138 20.52 -11.15 15.36
N ASN A 139 20.65 -11.00 14.06
CA ASN A 139 21.93 -11.00 13.34
C ASN A 139 22.24 -9.64 12.66
N LEU A 140 21.50 -8.59 13.00
CA LEU A 140 21.82 -7.25 12.53
C LEU A 140 22.82 -6.58 13.48
N ILE A 141 24.02 -6.27 12.96
CA ILE A 141 25.08 -5.65 13.75
C ILE A 141 24.55 -4.34 14.38
N SER A 142 24.87 -4.08 15.63
CA SER A 142 24.40 -2.98 16.49
C SER A 142 22.92 -3.01 16.91
N VAL A 143 22.13 -3.96 16.42
CA VAL A 143 20.72 -4.16 16.80
C VAL A 143 20.55 -5.61 17.25
N PRO A 144 20.76 -5.91 18.55
CA PRO A 144 20.81 -7.30 19.05
C PRO A 144 19.48 -8.04 18.89
N HIS A 145 18.35 -7.33 18.99
CA HIS A 145 17.03 -7.93 18.82
C HIS A 145 16.06 -6.92 18.18
N THR A 146 15.40 -7.31 17.11
CA THR A 146 14.32 -6.53 16.50
C THR A 146 13.35 -7.44 15.78
N THR A 147 12.22 -6.89 15.32
CA THR A 147 11.30 -7.57 14.41
C THR A 147 11.39 -6.93 13.03
N GLY A 148 10.97 -7.67 11.99
CA GLY A 148 10.92 -7.14 10.64
C GLY A 148 10.14 -5.84 10.51
N PRO A 149 8.91 -5.75 11.03
CA PRO A 149 8.15 -4.50 11.02
C PRO A 149 8.88 -3.33 11.68
N ARG A 150 9.50 -3.52 12.86
CA ARG A 150 10.26 -2.46 13.55
C ARG A 150 11.48 -2.01 12.74
N LEU A 151 12.17 -2.95 12.09
CA LEU A 151 13.29 -2.60 11.23
C LEU A 151 12.81 -1.84 9.99
N ALA A 152 11.70 -2.25 9.38
CA ALA A 152 11.11 -1.56 8.23
C ALA A 152 10.68 -0.13 8.58
N ASP A 153 10.07 0.08 9.75
CA ASP A 153 9.69 1.41 10.25
C ASP A 153 10.93 2.30 10.47
N ALA A 154 12.00 1.75 11.04
CA ALA A 154 13.25 2.46 11.22
C ALA A 154 13.92 2.84 9.88
N LEU A 155 13.88 1.93 8.88
CA LEU A 155 14.37 2.21 7.52
C LEU A 155 13.53 3.29 6.84
N ARG A 156 12.20 3.23 6.95
CA ARG A 156 11.28 4.25 6.40
C ARG A 156 11.56 5.61 7.01
N SER A 157 11.67 5.68 8.34
CA SER A 157 12.00 6.93 9.03
C SER A 157 13.33 7.51 8.54
N HIS A 158 14.36 6.67 8.44
CA HIS A 158 15.69 7.11 8.03
C HIS A 158 15.72 7.56 6.55
N VAL A 159 15.00 6.90 5.67
CA VAL A 159 14.87 7.31 4.25
C VAL A 159 14.16 8.66 4.14
N ASN A 160 13.11 8.87 4.95
CA ASN A 160 12.33 10.12 4.97
C ASN A 160 13.11 11.34 5.50
N ASP A 161 14.20 11.12 6.25
CA ASP A 161 15.10 12.20 6.70
C ASP A 161 15.89 12.82 5.54
N TYR A 162 15.88 12.21 4.36
CA TYR A 162 16.60 12.66 3.18
C TYR A 162 15.66 12.94 2.02
N ASN A 163 16.09 13.78 1.08
CA ASN A 163 15.35 14.09 -0.13
C ASN A 163 15.46 12.94 -1.14
N ILE A 164 14.74 11.83 -0.88
CA ILE A 164 14.68 10.64 -1.72
C ILE A 164 13.25 10.50 -2.21
N ASP A 165 13.05 10.40 -3.52
CA ASP A 165 11.75 10.08 -4.10
C ASP A 165 11.48 8.59 -3.89
N VAL A 166 10.58 8.27 -2.95
CA VAL A 166 10.18 6.89 -2.65
C VAL A 166 8.93 6.54 -3.44
N ILE A 167 9.04 5.51 -4.29
CA ILE A 167 7.97 5.08 -5.19
C ILE A 167 7.64 3.64 -4.84
N GLU A 168 6.59 3.46 -4.06
CA GLU A 168 6.12 2.15 -3.59
C GLU A 168 5.15 1.50 -4.59
N ARG A 169 4.81 0.23 -4.37
CA ARG A 169 3.88 -0.58 -5.18
C ARG A 169 4.33 -0.79 -6.62
N GLN A 170 5.62 -0.71 -6.86
CA GLN A 170 6.21 -0.93 -8.16
C GLN A 170 7.02 -2.23 -8.21
N THR A 171 6.92 -2.90 -9.34
CA THR A 171 7.76 -4.06 -9.68
C THR A 171 8.49 -3.76 -10.97
N ALA A 172 9.80 -3.92 -10.96
CA ALA A 172 10.61 -3.79 -12.17
C ALA A 172 10.49 -5.07 -13.01
N SER A 173 10.15 -4.90 -14.29
CA SER A 173 10.00 -6.00 -15.26
C SER A 173 11.19 -6.11 -16.20
N ALA A 174 11.84 -4.99 -16.54
CA ALA A 174 13.01 -4.95 -17.41
C ALA A 174 13.88 -3.71 -17.15
N ILE A 175 15.12 -3.78 -17.57
CA ILE A 175 16.10 -2.68 -17.54
C ILE A 175 16.79 -2.60 -18.90
N GLU A 176 16.81 -1.41 -19.50
CA GLU A 176 17.44 -1.15 -20.78
C GLU A 176 18.37 0.05 -20.67
N THR A 177 19.57 -0.05 -21.27
CA THR A 177 20.53 1.07 -21.28
C THR A 177 20.82 1.50 -22.72
N THR A 178 20.57 2.78 -23.00
CA THR A 178 20.80 3.37 -24.30
C THR A 178 21.39 4.77 -24.13
N GLY A 179 22.50 5.05 -24.83
CA GLY A 179 23.09 6.41 -24.85
C GLY A 179 23.53 6.92 -23.47
N GLY A 180 23.92 6.04 -22.55
CA GLY A 180 24.37 6.42 -21.20
C GLY A 180 23.22 6.72 -20.22
N MET A 181 21.98 6.45 -20.62
CA MET A 181 20.79 6.53 -19.77
C MET A 181 20.19 5.14 -19.62
N THR A 182 19.79 4.78 -18.41
CA THR A 182 19.12 3.51 -18.11
C THR A 182 17.64 3.77 -17.88
N THR A 183 16.80 3.01 -18.55
CA THR A 183 15.34 2.98 -18.35
C THR A 183 15.00 1.73 -17.58
N VAL A 184 14.23 1.89 -16.52
CA VAL A 184 13.66 0.79 -15.73
C VAL A 184 12.15 0.76 -15.98
N HIS A 185 11.67 -0.35 -16.52
CA HIS A 185 10.25 -0.57 -16.79
C HIS A 185 9.56 -1.07 -15.51
N LEU A 186 8.57 -0.32 -15.06
CA LEU A 186 7.83 -0.58 -13.82
C LEU A 186 6.35 -0.87 -14.11
N THR A 187 5.60 -1.20 -13.07
CA THR A 187 4.17 -1.50 -13.17
C THR A 187 3.35 -0.34 -13.75
N ASP A 188 3.64 0.91 -13.32
CA ASP A 188 2.86 2.09 -13.67
C ASP A 188 3.64 3.09 -14.56
N GLY A 189 4.60 2.62 -15.36
CA GLY A 189 5.37 3.41 -16.30
C GLY A 189 6.87 3.24 -16.16
N ASP A 190 7.64 4.09 -16.81
CA ASP A 190 9.09 3.98 -16.92
C ASP A 190 9.79 5.05 -16.09
N LEU A 191 10.88 4.67 -15.42
CA LEU A 191 11.79 5.62 -14.80
C LEU A 191 13.15 5.58 -15.48
N ARG A 192 13.73 6.76 -15.64
CA ARG A 192 15.06 6.91 -16.28
C ARG A 192 16.07 7.38 -15.24
N ALA A 193 17.28 6.83 -15.30
CA ALA A 193 18.39 7.24 -14.45
C ALA A 193 19.74 7.10 -15.15
N ARG A 194 20.73 7.87 -14.68
CA ARG A 194 22.12 7.75 -15.12
C ARG A 194 22.79 6.49 -14.57
N SER A 195 22.37 6.08 -13.36
CA SER A 195 22.86 4.87 -12.71
C SER A 195 21.72 4.15 -12.02
N VAL A 196 21.73 2.83 -12.06
CA VAL A 196 20.77 1.95 -11.38
C VAL A 196 21.52 1.03 -10.41
N ILE A 197 20.98 0.88 -9.20
CA ILE A 197 21.50 -0.01 -8.14
C ILE A 197 20.42 -1.02 -7.79
#